data_fe3a3a84007a27c6a1b4e8b2607ba6b2
#
_entry.id   fe3a3a84007a27c6a1b4e8b2607ba6b2
#
_cell.length_a   1.000
_cell.length_b   1.000
_cell.length_c   1.000
_cell.angle_alpha   90.00
_cell.angle_beta   90.00
_cell.angle_gamma   90.00
#
_symmetry.space_group_name_H-M   'P 1'
#
loop_
_entity.id
_entity.type
_entity.pdbx_description
1 polymer ?
#
loop_
_entity_poly.entity_id
_entity_poly.type
_entity_poly.pdbx_seq_one_letter_code
_entity_poly.pdbx_strand_id
1 'polypeptide(L)'
;MKIILATKNKGKLKEFQQLSKGMGFEFIAIPEKLQEMPEETGKTFKENALIKANYVSEYFQMPALADDSGLEVDALNGDPGVYSARYSSSGSDIDNCKKLLNNMQGIAKESRTARFKCCLLGFYQRETIFAEGTLEGEIAEEFKGENGFGYDPIFLVPEYKLHLAEMEKEEKNKISHRFKAFEVIKGILPSLIN
;
A
#
# COMPACT_ATOMS: atom_id res chain seq x y z
N MET A 1 -17.62 14.06 -7.94
CA MET A 1 -16.47 14.20 -8.85
C MET A 1 -15.74 12.87 -8.96
N LYS A 2 -15.09 12.58 -10.13
CA LYS A 2 -14.39 11.29 -10.39
C LYS A 2 -12.89 11.45 -10.31
N ILE A 3 -12.21 10.54 -9.61
CA ILE A 3 -10.76 10.47 -9.48
C ILE A 3 -10.33 9.07 -9.93
N ILE A 4 -9.38 8.98 -10.86
CA ILE A 4 -8.87 7.68 -11.30
C ILE A 4 -7.94 7.13 -10.22
N LEU A 5 -8.21 5.93 -9.72
CA LEU A 5 -7.25 5.24 -8.87
C LEU A 5 -6.21 4.54 -9.76
N ALA A 6 -4.97 5.03 -9.72
CA ALA A 6 -3.87 4.58 -10.59
C ALA A 6 -3.34 3.20 -10.16
N THR A 7 -4.19 2.19 -10.22
CA THR A 7 -3.88 0.79 -9.88
C THR A 7 -4.69 -0.19 -10.74
N LYS A 8 -4.09 -1.32 -11.07
CA LYS A 8 -4.80 -2.48 -11.66
C LYS A 8 -5.31 -3.46 -10.60
N ASN A 9 -4.99 -3.24 -9.33
CA ASN A 9 -5.44 -4.09 -8.23
C ASN A 9 -6.90 -3.80 -7.87
N LYS A 10 -7.79 -4.75 -8.21
CA LYS A 10 -9.24 -4.64 -7.94
C LYS A 10 -9.57 -4.59 -6.44
N GLY A 11 -8.74 -5.18 -5.60
CA GLY A 11 -8.90 -5.15 -4.14
C GLY A 11 -8.70 -3.73 -3.60
N LYS A 12 -7.61 -3.07 -4.00
CA LYS A 12 -7.35 -1.67 -3.67
C LYS A 12 -8.51 -0.76 -4.13
N LEU A 13 -8.97 -0.93 -5.37
CA LEU A 13 -10.09 -0.11 -5.87
C LEU A 13 -11.34 -0.24 -5.00
N LYS A 14 -11.74 -1.47 -4.66
CA LYS A 14 -12.91 -1.69 -3.79
C LYS A 14 -12.74 -1.07 -2.40
N GLU A 15 -11.54 -1.16 -1.83
CA GLU A 15 -11.22 -0.56 -0.54
C GLU A 15 -11.37 0.97 -0.59
N PHE A 16 -10.77 1.63 -1.59
CA PHE A 16 -10.88 3.08 -1.75
C PHE A 16 -12.31 3.55 -2.04
N GLN A 17 -13.08 2.78 -2.81
CA GLN A 17 -14.50 3.07 -3.05
C GLN A 17 -15.33 2.98 -1.76
N GLN A 18 -15.02 2.04 -0.87
CA GLN A 18 -15.66 1.95 0.43
C GLN A 18 -15.27 3.13 1.34
N LEU A 19 -13.99 3.48 1.37
CA LEU A 19 -13.47 4.58 2.18
C LEU A 19 -14.03 5.95 1.75
N SER A 20 -14.26 6.16 0.45
CA SER A 20 -14.76 7.44 -0.08
C SER A 20 -16.29 7.55 -0.11
N LYS A 21 -17.03 6.55 0.38
CA LYS A 21 -18.49 6.56 0.34
C LYS A 21 -19.08 7.75 1.08
N GLY A 22 -19.87 8.56 0.39
CA GLY A 22 -20.49 9.77 0.94
C GLY A 22 -19.62 11.03 0.94
N MET A 23 -18.41 10.99 0.31
CA MET A 23 -17.45 12.09 0.30
C MET A 23 -17.53 12.82 -1.04
N GLY A 24 -18.43 13.52 -1.49
CA GLY A 24 -18.46 14.36 -2.71
C GLY A 24 -17.58 13.98 -3.93
N PHE A 25 -16.77 12.92 -3.83
CA PHE A 25 -15.94 12.33 -4.87
C PHE A 25 -16.01 10.80 -4.84
N GLU A 26 -15.71 10.17 -5.99
CA GLU A 26 -15.66 8.71 -6.13
C GLU A 26 -14.37 8.27 -6.83
N PHE A 27 -13.80 7.15 -6.40
CA PHE A 27 -12.70 6.52 -7.11
C PHE A 27 -13.22 5.59 -8.20
N ILE A 28 -12.66 5.76 -9.39
CA ILE A 28 -12.95 4.92 -10.54
C ILE A 28 -11.72 4.10 -10.95
N ALA A 29 -11.95 2.96 -11.58
CA ALA A 29 -10.87 2.17 -12.17
C ALA A 29 -10.19 2.93 -13.29
N ILE A 30 -8.94 2.54 -13.59
CA ILE A 30 -8.27 2.97 -14.82
C ILE A 30 -9.12 2.49 -16.01
N PRO A 31 -9.54 3.39 -16.93
CA PRO A 31 -10.27 2.99 -18.12
C PRO A 31 -9.46 1.99 -18.97
N GLU A 32 -10.14 1.02 -19.59
CA GLU A 32 -9.52 -0.07 -20.37
C GLU A 32 -8.61 0.39 -21.51
N LYS A 33 -8.76 1.63 -21.96
CA LYS A 33 -7.90 2.25 -22.98
C LYS A 33 -6.42 2.26 -22.59
N LEU A 34 -6.09 2.30 -21.29
CA LEU A 34 -4.72 2.25 -20.79
C LEU A 34 -4.31 0.78 -20.56
N GLN A 35 -3.54 0.24 -21.48
CA GLN A 35 -3.14 -1.18 -21.42
C GLN A 35 -2.00 -1.44 -20.44
N GLU A 36 -1.05 -0.51 -20.33
CA GLU A 36 0.12 -0.69 -19.49
C GLU A 36 0.29 0.45 -18.48
N MET A 37 0.77 0.12 -17.30
CA MET A 37 1.20 1.09 -16.31
C MET A 37 2.68 1.39 -16.48
N PRO A 38 3.15 2.58 -16.06
CA PRO A 38 4.56 2.90 -16.12
C PRO A 38 5.37 1.97 -15.21
N GLU A 39 6.63 1.77 -15.56
CA GLU A 39 7.57 1.06 -14.69
C GLU A 39 7.84 1.88 -13.42
N GLU A 40 7.84 1.20 -12.29
CA GLU A 40 8.14 1.79 -10.98
C GLU A 40 9.65 1.83 -10.76
N THR A 41 10.29 2.90 -11.21
CA THR A 41 11.75 3.11 -11.13
C THR A 41 12.19 3.95 -9.95
N GLY A 42 11.24 4.41 -9.13
CA GLY A 42 11.51 5.21 -7.94
C GLY A 42 12.19 4.41 -6.83
N LYS A 43 12.95 5.11 -6.01
CA LYS A 43 13.65 4.55 -4.83
C LYS A 43 12.82 4.64 -3.56
N THR A 44 11.71 5.36 -3.59
CA THR A 44 10.79 5.56 -2.47
C THR A 44 9.35 5.28 -2.90
N PHE A 45 8.48 4.95 -1.95
CA PHE A 45 7.04 4.80 -2.21
C PHE A 45 6.44 6.08 -2.82
N LYS A 46 6.88 7.25 -2.34
CA LYS A 46 6.42 8.53 -2.86
C LYS A 46 6.79 8.73 -4.34
N GLU A 47 8.03 8.41 -4.72
CA GLU A 47 8.47 8.51 -6.12
C GLU A 47 7.66 7.58 -7.03
N ASN A 48 7.44 6.32 -6.62
CA ASN A 48 6.65 5.38 -7.39
C ASN A 48 5.17 5.80 -7.46
N ALA A 49 4.59 6.31 -6.37
CA ALA A 49 3.24 6.85 -6.39
C ALA A 49 3.14 8.05 -7.36
N LEU A 50 4.14 8.94 -7.38
CA LEU A 50 4.19 10.07 -8.31
C LEU A 50 4.24 9.60 -9.77
N ILE A 51 5.11 8.66 -10.09
CA ILE A 51 5.23 8.09 -11.45
C ILE A 51 3.86 7.57 -11.92
N LYS A 52 3.17 6.81 -11.08
CA LYS A 52 1.84 6.24 -11.40
C LYS A 52 0.76 7.31 -11.54
N ALA A 53 0.66 8.22 -10.58
CA ALA A 53 -0.39 9.25 -10.57
C ALA A 53 -0.23 10.22 -11.73
N ASN A 54 0.99 10.70 -11.97
CA ASN A 54 1.31 11.60 -13.08
C ASN A 54 0.96 10.95 -14.42
N TYR A 55 1.44 9.73 -14.67
CA TYR A 55 1.20 9.01 -15.92
C TYR A 55 -0.29 8.86 -16.22
N VAL A 56 -1.08 8.42 -15.23
CA VAL A 56 -2.52 8.23 -15.39
C VAL A 56 -3.25 9.56 -15.57
N SER A 57 -2.91 10.58 -14.78
CA SER A 57 -3.54 11.89 -14.86
C SER A 57 -3.27 12.57 -16.20
N GLU A 58 -2.04 12.57 -16.68
CA GLU A 58 -1.67 13.15 -17.98
C GLU A 58 -2.33 12.40 -19.15
N TYR A 59 -2.40 11.06 -19.09
CA TYR A 59 -3.01 10.25 -20.14
C TYR A 59 -4.52 10.53 -20.30
N PHE A 60 -5.24 10.66 -19.18
CA PHE A 60 -6.69 10.84 -19.18
C PHE A 60 -7.15 12.30 -19.02
N GLN A 61 -6.24 13.22 -18.73
CA GLN A 61 -6.54 14.61 -18.38
C GLN A 61 -7.57 14.70 -17.25
N MET A 62 -7.40 13.86 -16.24
CA MET A 62 -8.27 13.74 -15.06
C MET A 62 -7.44 13.63 -13.78
N PRO A 63 -8.01 14.01 -12.62
CA PRO A 63 -7.37 13.77 -11.36
C PRO A 63 -7.09 12.28 -11.15
N ALA A 64 -5.89 11.96 -10.70
CA ALA A 64 -5.49 10.59 -10.36
C ALA A 64 -4.94 10.51 -8.93
N LEU A 65 -5.24 9.42 -8.25
CA LEU A 65 -4.64 9.05 -6.97
C LEU A 65 -3.87 7.74 -7.16
N ALA A 66 -2.61 7.70 -6.75
CA ALA A 66 -1.82 6.47 -6.70
C ALA A 66 -1.59 6.05 -5.25
N ASP A 67 -1.53 4.74 -5.05
CA ASP A 67 -1.10 4.06 -3.83
C ASP A 67 0.19 3.29 -4.15
N ASP A 68 1.27 3.65 -3.46
CA ASP A 68 2.45 2.80 -3.40
C ASP A 68 2.71 2.41 -1.95
N SER A 69 2.86 1.11 -1.72
CA SER A 69 2.87 0.54 -0.37
C SER A 69 3.79 -0.65 -0.30
N GLY A 70 4.40 -0.87 0.84
CA GLY A 70 5.25 -2.01 1.08
C GLY A 70 5.56 -2.22 2.55
N LEU A 71 6.36 -3.25 2.79
CA LEU A 71 6.86 -3.66 4.09
C LEU A 71 8.32 -3.23 4.21
N GLU A 72 8.67 -2.59 5.32
CA GLU A 72 10.05 -2.30 5.71
C GLU A 72 10.38 -3.08 6.98
N VAL A 73 11.54 -3.75 6.99
CA VAL A 73 12.04 -4.54 8.13
C VAL A 73 13.37 -3.97 8.59
N ASP A 74 13.45 -3.58 9.86
CA ASP A 74 14.62 -2.86 10.40
C ASP A 74 15.89 -3.70 10.34
N ALA A 75 15.83 -4.97 10.71
CA ALA A 75 16.97 -5.88 10.65
C ALA A 75 17.50 -6.14 9.23
N LEU A 76 16.72 -5.80 8.22
CA LEU A 76 17.09 -5.92 6.80
C LEU A 76 17.33 -4.55 6.13
N ASN A 77 17.61 -3.51 6.93
CA ASN A 77 17.85 -2.14 6.46
C ASN A 77 16.72 -1.58 5.59
N GLY A 78 15.47 -1.95 5.89
CA GLY A 78 14.28 -1.50 5.19
C GLY A 78 13.82 -2.40 4.04
N ASP A 79 14.56 -3.48 3.72
CA ASP A 79 14.07 -4.47 2.75
C ASP A 79 12.81 -5.16 3.29
N PRO A 80 11.86 -5.56 2.41
CA PRO A 80 11.84 -5.45 0.96
C PRO A 80 11.51 -4.04 0.40
N GLY A 81 10.98 -3.11 1.19
CA GLY A 81 10.71 -1.73 0.79
C GLY A 81 9.86 -1.65 -0.49
N VAL A 82 10.29 -0.85 -1.46
CA VAL A 82 9.60 -0.68 -2.77
C VAL A 82 9.57 -1.97 -3.62
N TYR A 83 10.30 -2.98 -3.23
CA TYR A 83 10.30 -4.29 -3.89
C TYR A 83 9.34 -5.30 -3.25
N SER A 84 8.50 -4.90 -2.29
CA SER A 84 7.64 -5.78 -1.53
C SER A 84 6.82 -6.74 -2.39
N ALA A 85 6.22 -6.28 -3.48
CA ALA A 85 5.40 -7.11 -4.35
C ALA A 85 6.20 -8.11 -5.22
N ARG A 86 7.50 -7.87 -5.41
CA ARG A 86 8.40 -8.65 -6.26
C ARG A 86 9.69 -9.06 -5.55
N TYR A 87 9.60 -9.28 -4.26
CA TYR A 87 10.75 -9.60 -3.41
C TYR A 87 11.35 -10.98 -3.74
N SER A 88 10.51 -11.98 -3.99
CA SER A 88 10.93 -13.28 -4.53
C SER A 88 10.95 -13.26 -6.06
N SER A 89 11.59 -14.26 -6.66
CA SER A 89 11.64 -14.43 -8.12
C SER A 89 10.28 -14.74 -8.74
N SER A 90 9.38 -15.41 -7.99
CA SER A 90 8.01 -15.71 -8.46
C SER A 90 7.05 -14.54 -8.26
N GLY A 91 7.34 -13.62 -7.33
CA GLY A 91 6.44 -12.54 -6.92
C GLY A 91 5.15 -13.00 -6.23
N SER A 92 5.02 -14.31 -5.90
CA SER A 92 3.86 -14.78 -5.12
C SER A 92 3.97 -14.35 -3.67
N ASP A 93 2.83 -14.04 -3.02
CA ASP A 93 2.78 -13.63 -1.62
C ASP A 93 3.46 -14.67 -0.70
N ILE A 94 3.20 -15.96 -0.94
CA ILE A 94 3.78 -17.05 -0.16
C ILE A 94 5.31 -17.10 -0.31
N ASP A 95 5.83 -16.96 -1.52
CA ASP A 95 7.28 -17.03 -1.74
C ASP A 95 7.98 -15.76 -1.26
N ASN A 96 7.33 -14.60 -1.34
CA ASN A 96 7.80 -13.36 -0.73
C ASN A 96 7.94 -13.53 0.80
N CYS A 97 6.91 -14.07 1.47
CA CYS A 97 6.95 -14.37 2.90
C CYS A 97 8.06 -15.39 3.25
N LYS A 98 8.17 -16.48 2.51
CA LYS A 98 9.22 -17.50 2.74
C LYS A 98 10.61 -16.90 2.60
N LYS A 99 10.84 -16.11 1.56
CA LYS A 99 12.13 -15.42 1.37
C LYS A 99 12.43 -14.49 2.53
N LEU A 100 11.45 -13.73 2.98
CA LEU A 100 11.62 -12.83 4.12
C LEU A 100 11.96 -13.60 5.39
N LEU A 101 11.23 -14.66 5.72
CA LEU A 101 11.51 -15.49 6.89
C LEU A 101 12.89 -16.13 6.82
N ASN A 102 13.33 -16.56 5.64
CA ASN A 102 14.70 -17.10 5.46
C ASN A 102 15.76 -16.02 5.75
N ASN A 103 15.56 -14.80 5.28
CA ASN A 103 16.48 -13.69 5.53
C ASN A 103 16.47 -13.24 7.01
N MET A 104 15.41 -13.57 7.73
CA MET A 104 15.23 -13.27 9.16
C MET A 104 15.71 -14.40 10.08
N GLN A 105 16.32 -15.48 9.55
CA GLN A 105 16.86 -16.56 10.38
C GLN A 105 17.99 -16.07 11.27
N GLY A 106 17.94 -16.47 12.55
CA GLY A 106 18.93 -16.04 13.54
C GLY A 106 18.79 -14.63 14.08
N ILE A 107 17.82 -13.87 13.58
CA ILE A 107 17.51 -12.54 14.12
C ILE A 107 16.69 -12.70 15.41
N ALA A 108 17.20 -12.12 16.51
CA ALA A 108 16.52 -12.13 17.81
C ALA A 108 15.14 -11.47 17.74
N LYS A 109 14.22 -11.95 18.57
CA LYS A 109 12.82 -11.49 18.56
C LYS A 109 12.69 -9.96 18.69
N GLU A 110 13.48 -9.35 19.56
CA GLU A 110 13.47 -7.90 19.84
C GLU A 110 13.96 -7.05 18.65
N SER A 111 14.63 -7.69 17.68
CA SER A 111 15.15 -7.04 16.47
C SER A 111 14.31 -7.30 15.23
N ARG A 112 13.13 -7.90 15.39
CA ARG A 112 12.25 -8.23 14.26
C ARG A 112 11.22 -7.14 13.95
N THR A 113 11.49 -5.91 14.39
CA THR A 113 10.59 -4.78 14.15
C THR A 113 10.45 -4.49 12.66
N ALA A 114 9.22 -4.19 12.27
CA ALA A 114 8.86 -3.93 10.88
C ALA A 114 7.66 -2.99 10.80
N ARG A 115 7.44 -2.40 9.64
CA ARG A 115 6.26 -1.59 9.40
C ARG A 115 5.74 -1.74 7.98
N PHE A 116 4.42 -1.75 7.84
CA PHE A 116 3.81 -1.45 6.57
C PHE A 116 3.74 0.06 6.36
N LYS A 117 4.15 0.52 5.21
CA LYS A 117 4.00 1.90 4.76
C LYS A 117 3.10 2.00 3.54
N CYS A 118 2.34 3.08 3.49
CA CYS A 118 1.56 3.49 2.33
C CYS A 118 1.84 4.97 2.04
N CYS A 119 2.19 5.29 0.83
CA CYS A 119 2.16 6.64 0.30
C CYS A 119 1.01 6.77 -0.69
N LEU A 120 0.06 7.64 -0.39
CA LEU A 120 -0.98 8.09 -1.30
C LEU A 120 -0.54 9.40 -1.93
N LEU A 121 -0.56 9.47 -3.26
CA LEU A 121 -0.20 10.69 -3.98
C LEU A 121 -1.26 10.99 -5.03
N GLY A 122 -1.89 12.17 -4.90
CA GLY A 122 -2.79 12.75 -5.88
C GLY A 122 -2.03 13.65 -6.85
N PHE A 123 -2.40 13.59 -8.12
CA PHE A 123 -1.82 14.43 -9.19
C PHE A 123 -2.92 14.92 -10.12
N TYR A 124 -2.90 16.22 -10.41
CA TYR A 124 -3.74 16.85 -11.44
C TYR A 124 -3.17 18.21 -11.84
N GLN A 125 -3.12 18.54 -13.14
CA GLN A 125 -2.67 19.84 -13.68
C GLN A 125 -1.31 20.30 -13.11
N ARG A 126 -0.36 19.38 -12.93
CA ARG A 126 0.97 19.57 -12.33
C ARG A 126 0.99 19.87 -10.83
N GLU A 127 -0.17 19.90 -10.19
CA GLU A 127 -0.27 19.98 -8.74
C GLU A 127 -0.20 18.60 -8.11
N THR A 128 0.38 18.51 -6.94
CA THR A 128 0.50 17.26 -6.18
C THR A 128 0.09 17.45 -4.73
N ILE A 129 -0.60 16.47 -4.22
CA ILE A 129 -0.82 16.28 -2.78
C ILE A 129 -0.36 14.90 -2.39
N PHE A 130 0.09 14.70 -1.17
CA PHE A 130 0.43 13.36 -0.69
C PHE A 130 0.13 13.20 0.80
N ALA A 131 -0.04 11.95 1.19
CA ALA A 131 -0.16 11.54 2.59
C ALA A 131 0.49 10.18 2.78
N GLU A 132 1.03 9.96 3.96
CA GLU A 132 1.64 8.70 4.35
C GLU A 132 0.90 8.11 5.54
N GLY A 133 0.87 6.79 5.60
CA GLY A 133 0.36 6.05 6.74
C GLY A 133 1.25 4.86 7.04
N THR A 134 1.40 4.56 8.32
CA THR A 134 2.28 3.51 8.81
C THR A 134 1.54 2.63 9.81
N LEU A 135 1.75 1.32 9.70
CA LEU A 135 1.36 0.34 10.70
C LEU A 135 2.62 -0.33 11.22
N GLU A 136 2.98 -0.05 12.46
CA GLU A 136 4.11 -0.69 13.15
C GLU A 136 3.73 -2.11 13.58
N GLY A 137 4.73 -3.00 13.58
CA GLY A 137 4.59 -4.37 14.00
C GLY A 137 5.92 -5.12 13.99
N GLU A 138 5.84 -6.45 13.97
CA GLU A 138 6.98 -7.35 14.02
C GLU A 138 6.84 -8.48 12.98
N ILE A 139 7.96 -8.97 12.47
CA ILE A 139 7.97 -10.19 11.65
C ILE A 139 7.98 -11.41 12.57
N ALA A 140 6.92 -12.19 12.53
CA ALA A 140 6.80 -13.45 13.24
C ALA A 140 7.76 -14.51 12.69
N GLU A 141 7.89 -15.64 13.38
CA GLU A 141 8.74 -16.74 12.93
C GLU A 141 7.97 -17.77 12.08
N GLU A 142 6.65 -17.71 12.12
CA GLU A 142 5.74 -18.66 11.47
C GLU A 142 4.56 -17.96 10.78
N PHE A 143 3.91 -18.70 9.90
CA PHE A 143 2.68 -18.26 9.26
C PHE A 143 1.49 -18.47 10.19
N LYS A 144 0.59 -17.49 10.32
CA LYS A 144 -0.72 -17.62 10.98
C LYS A 144 -1.79 -16.87 10.24
N GLY A 145 -3.02 -17.41 10.28
CA GLY A 145 -4.19 -16.84 9.64
C GLY A 145 -4.27 -17.13 8.14
N GLU A 146 -5.45 -16.90 7.58
CA GLU A 146 -5.76 -17.17 6.17
C GLU A 146 -6.34 -15.95 5.46
N ASN A 147 -6.58 -14.86 6.21
CA ASN A 147 -7.13 -13.62 5.69
C ASN A 147 -6.05 -12.73 5.06
N GLY A 148 -6.50 -11.75 4.28
CA GLY A 148 -5.63 -10.71 3.75
C GLY A 148 -4.82 -11.12 2.53
N PHE A 149 -3.61 -10.56 2.40
CA PHE A 149 -2.70 -10.76 1.26
C PHE A 149 -1.29 -10.30 1.62
N GLY A 150 -0.33 -10.57 0.74
CA GLY A 150 1.06 -10.13 0.93
C GLY A 150 1.70 -10.76 2.16
N TYR A 151 2.26 -9.94 3.02
CA TYR A 151 2.97 -10.36 4.22
C TYR A 151 2.08 -10.49 5.47
N ASP A 152 0.77 -10.34 5.35
CA ASP A 152 -0.16 -10.43 6.49
C ASP A 152 0.01 -11.69 7.36
N PRO A 153 0.27 -12.90 6.79
CA PRO A 153 0.42 -14.10 7.60
C PRO A 153 1.65 -14.14 8.51
N ILE A 154 2.65 -13.31 8.24
CA ILE A 154 3.89 -13.25 9.03
C ILE A 154 4.09 -11.90 9.73
N PHE A 155 3.13 -10.99 9.63
CA PHE A 155 3.17 -9.68 10.28
C PHE A 155 2.32 -9.67 11.53
N LEU A 156 2.99 -9.66 12.69
CA LEU A 156 2.38 -9.59 14.02
C LEU A 156 2.12 -8.13 14.39
N VAL A 157 0.92 -7.83 14.86
CA VAL A 157 0.58 -6.55 15.50
C VAL A 157 0.62 -6.71 17.01
N PRO A 158 1.64 -6.20 17.71
CA PRO A 158 1.88 -6.50 19.12
C PRO A 158 0.72 -6.10 20.04
N GLU A 159 0.07 -4.96 19.74
CA GLU A 159 -1.07 -4.44 20.49
C GLU A 159 -2.24 -5.44 20.55
N TYR A 160 -2.50 -6.14 19.44
CA TYR A 160 -3.58 -7.12 19.30
C TYR A 160 -3.11 -8.55 19.60
N LYS A 161 -1.81 -8.81 19.62
CA LYS A 161 -1.19 -10.14 19.72
C LYS A 161 -1.68 -11.10 18.62
N LEU A 162 -2.02 -10.56 17.46
CA LEU A 162 -2.51 -11.30 16.29
C LEU A 162 -1.67 -10.96 15.06
N HIS A 163 -1.50 -11.93 14.18
CA HIS A 163 -1.04 -11.66 12.82
C HIS A 163 -2.15 -10.96 12.03
N LEU A 164 -1.79 -10.11 11.08
CA LEU A 164 -2.80 -9.41 10.26
C LEU A 164 -3.73 -10.38 9.53
N ALA A 165 -3.25 -11.57 9.17
CA ALA A 165 -4.05 -12.59 8.52
C ALA A 165 -5.01 -13.35 9.49
N GLU A 166 -4.89 -13.14 10.80
CA GLU A 166 -5.84 -13.67 11.79
C GLU A 166 -6.99 -12.68 12.05
N MET A 167 -6.81 -11.41 11.65
CA MET A 167 -7.79 -10.35 11.91
C MET A 167 -8.93 -10.37 10.90
N GLU A 168 -10.14 -10.01 11.37
CA GLU A 168 -11.24 -9.74 10.48
C GLU A 168 -10.97 -8.49 9.63
N LYS A 169 -11.47 -8.50 8.40
CA LYS A 169 -11.21 -7.44 7.41
C LYS A 169 -11.55 -6.04 7.92
N GLU A 170 -12.67 -5.91 8.62
CA GLU A 170 -13.17 -4.65 9.17
C GLU A 170 -12.26 -4.10 10.27
N GLU A 171 -11.69 -4.96 11.10
CA GLU A 171 -10.74 -4.58 12.15
C GLU A 171 -9.40 -4.19 11.56
N LYS A 172 -8.85 -5.02 10.67
CA LYS A 172 -7.61 -4.74 9.95
C LYS A 172 -7.68 -3.41 9.21
N ASN A 173 -8.80 -3.12 8.52
CA ASN A 173 -8.97 -1.88 7.78
C ASN A 173 -8.87 -0.64 8.67
N LYS A 174 -9.34 -0.68 9.91
CA LYS A 174 -9.30 0.47 10.84
C LYS A 174 -7.90 0.84 11.30
N ILE A 175 -6.96 -0.11 11.31
CA ILE A 175 -5.59 0.09 11.79
C ILE A 175 -4.58 0.17 10.65
N SER A 176 -4.98 -0.16 9.42
CA SER A 176 -4.07 -0.32 8.29
C SER A 176 -3.33 0.97 7.93
N HIS A 177 -2.11 0.82 7.43
CA HIS A 177 -1.31 1.91 6.87
C HIS A 177 -2.05 2.69 5.78
N ARG A 178 -2.83 1.99 4.93
CA ARG A 178 -3.64 2.61 3.87
C ARG A 178 -4.77 3.45 4.43
N PHE A 179 -5.50 2.95 5.43
CA PHE A 179 -6.55 3.72 6.09
C PHE A 179 -5.99 4.99 6.73
N LYS A 180 -4.85 4.89 7.45
CA LYS A 180 -4.20 6.06 8.06
C LYS A 180 -3.79 7.11 7.02
N ALA A 181 -3.19 6.68 5.90
CA ALA A 181 -2.86 7.59 4.80
C ALA A 181 -4.13 8.22 4.19
N PHE A 182 -5.20 7.43 4.04
CA PHE A 182 -6.47 7.91 3.49
C PHE A 182 -7.14 8.96 4.39
N GLU A 183 -7.13 8.76 5.72
CA GLU A 183 -7.69 9.73 6.67
C GLU A 183 -7.03 11.10 6.56
N VAL A 184 -5.73 11.15 6.23
CA VAL A 184 -5.02 12.40 5.99
C VAL A 184 -5.37 12.99 4.62
N ILE A 185 -5.26 12.19 3.54
CA ILE A 185 -5.41 12.71 2.18
C ILE A 185 -6.83 13.13 1.85
N LYS A 186 -7.85 12.49 2.43
CA LYS A 186 -9.26 12.85 2.16
C LYS A 186 -9.59 14.30 2.45
N GLY A 187 -8.92 14.90 3.45
CA GLY A 187 -9.11 16.31 3.82
C GLY A 187 -8.49 17.30 2.85
N ILE A 188 -7.43 16.90 2.16
CA ILE A 188 -6.70 17.76 1.21
C ILE A 188 -6.99 17.41 -0.26
N LEU A 189 -7.62 16.27 -0.53
CA LEU A 189 -7.93 15.84 -1.89
C LEU A 189 -8.82 16.84 -2.67
N PRO A 190 -9.80 17.54 -2.06
CA PRO A 190 -10.55 18.57 -2.76
C PRO A 190 -9.71 19.73 -3.28
N SER A 191 -8.60 20.09 -2.62
CA SER A 191 -7.75 21.21 -3.06
C SER A 191 -6.98 20.89 -4.35
N LEU A 192 -6.82 19.63 -4.69
CA LEU A 192 -6.18 19.22 -5.95
C LEU A 192 -7.06 19.52 -7.18
N ILE A 193 -8.35 19.81 -6.97
CA ILE A 193 -9.36 19.75 -8.03
C ILE A 193 -10.10 21.08 -8.16
N ASN A 194 -9.91 21.96 -7.22
CA ASN A 194 -10.40 23.34 -7.23
C ASN A 194 -9.32 24.27 -7.79
#